data_4912061bfbf6299c8e4cae23f2416e0b
#
_entry.id   4912061bfbf6299c8e4cae23f2416e0b
#
_cell.length_a   1.000
_cell.length_b   1.000
_cell.length_c   1.000
_cell.angle_alpha   90.00
_cell.angle_beta   90.00
_cell.angle_gamma   90.00
#
_symmetry.space_group_name_H-M   'P 1'
#
loop_
_entity.id
_entity.type
_entity.pdbx_description
1 polymer ?
#
loop_
_entity_poly.entity_id
_entity_poly.type
_entity_poly.pdbx_seq_one_letter_code
_entity_poly.pdbx_strand_id
1 'polypeptide(L)'
;MSAAGLLLSDDLLFASRISGTAERLGLTVHVQRTPEALLKQAAEEPPTCVLIDLHIPGLVIEEVVRQLKSQTTPPRIIAYGSHDDTATLKRAREAGCDRVLPRSQFVVELPAALADWLASPETSP
;
A
#
# COMPACT_ATOMS: atom_id res chain seq x y z
N MET A 1 -14.44 12.45 7.77
CA MET A 1 -13.84 12.09 6.48
C MET A 1 -13.57 10.60 6.43
N SER A 2 -13.85 9.99 5.31
CA SER A 2 -13.60 8.58 5.15
C SER A 2 -12.10 8.30 5.06
N ALA A 3 -11.68 7.16 5.61
CA ALA A 3 -10.31 6.71 5.48
C ALA A 3 -10.02 6.40 4.01
N ALA A 4 -8.87 6.81 3.55
CA ALA A 4 -8.45 6.59 2.18
C ALA A 4 -7.13 5.86 2.15
N GLY A 5 -7.02 4.92 1.22
CA GLY A 5 -5.78 4.22 0.93
C GLY A 5 -5.22 4.66 -0.40
N LEU A 6 -3.93 4.49 -0.57
CA LEU A 6 -3.26 4.67 -1.85
C LEU A 6 -2.68 3.34 -2.28
N LEU A 7 -2.75 3.07 -3.58
CA LEU A 7 -2.15 1.88 -4.18
C LEU A 7 -1.13 2.32 -5.21
N LEU A 8 0.09 1.81 -5.11
CA LEU A 8 1.11 1.98 -6.13
C LEU A 8 1.13 0.71 -6.98
N SER A 9 0.62 0.80 -8.20
CA SER A 9 0.58 -0.32 -9.15
C SER A 9 0.45 0.20 -10.57
N ASP A 10 1.16 -0.43 -11.50
CA ASP A 10 0.99 -0.17 -12.93
C ASP A 10 0.23 -1.31 -13.65
N ASP A 11 -0.23 -2.29 -12.90
CA ASP A 11 -1.06 -3.39 -13.40
C ASP A 11 -2.53 -2.98 -13.24
N LEU A 12 -3.13 -2.53 -14.35
CA LEU A 12 -4.49 -1.98 -14.32
C LEU A 12 -5.55 -3.00 -13.91
N LEU A 13 -5.40 -4.26 -14.31
CA LEU A 13 -6.36 -5.29 -13.94
C LEU A 13 -6.30 -5.59 -12.46
N PHE A 14 -5.09 -5.71 -11.93
CA PHE A 14 -4.92 -5.97 -10.51
C PHE A 14 -5.36 -4.77 -9.66
N ALA A 15 -5.04 -3.56 -10.10
CA ALA A 15 -5.47 -2.34 -9.42
C ALA A 15 -6.99 -2.22 -9.39
N SER A 16 -7.68 -2.54 -10.49
CA SER A 16 -9.14 -2.56 -10.54
C SER A 16 -9.73 -3.55 -9.55
N ARG A 17 -9.10 -4.70 -9.40
CA ARG A 17 -9.53 -5.72 -8.45
C ARG A 17 -9.48 -5.21 -7.02
N ILE A 18 -8.40 -4.53 -6.67
CA ILE A 18 -8.23 -3.95 -5.34
C ILE A 18 -9.23 -2.83 -5.11
N SER A 19 -9.36 -1.91 -6.07
CA SER A 19 -10.31 -0.80 -5.97
C SER A 19 -11.74 -1.31 -5.86
N GLY A 20 -12.09 -2.35 -6.62
CA GLY A 20 -13.42 -2.95 -6.58
C GLY A 20 -13.71 -3.58 -5.24
N THR A 21 -12.73 -4.25 -4.64
CA THR A 21 -12.88 -4.80 -3.29
C THR A 21 -13.14 -3.69 -2.28
N ALA A 22 -12.38 -2.59 -2.38
CA ALA A 22 -12.57 -1.44 -1.50
C ALA A 22 -13.97 -0.86 -1.63
N GLU A 23 -14.45 -0.66 -2.85
CA GLU A 23 -15.79 -0.11 -3.09
C GLU A 23 -16.88 -0.96 -2.46
N ARG A 24 -16.78 -2.29 -2.60
CA ARG A 24 -17.75 -3.19 -2.00
C ARG A 24 -17.78 -3.10 -0.47
N LEU A 25 -16.68 -2.66 0.13
CA LEU A 25 -16.56 -2.48 1.58
C LEU A 25 -16.87 -1.05 2.02
N GLY A 26 -17.26 -0.17 1.09
CA GLY A 26 -17.50 1.24 1.39
C GLY A 26 -16.22 2.04 1.64
N LEU A 27 -15.10 1.57 1.13
CA LEU A 27 -13.79 2.20 1.33
C LEU A 27 -13.28 2.80 0.03
N THR A 28 -12.32 3.71 0.12
CA THR A 28 -11.73 4.37 -1.04
C THR A 28 -10.24 4.05 -1.13
N VAL A 29 -9.82 3.57 -2.29
CA VAL A 29 -8.39 3.37 -2.60
C VAL A 29 -8.12 4.08 -3.93
N HIS A 30 -7.19 5.04 -3.90
CA HIS A 30 -6.75 5.75 -5.10
C HIS A 30 -5.49 5.09 -5.65
N VAL A 31 -5.43 4.95 -6.98
CA VAL A 31 -4.32 4.26 -7.63
C VAL A 31 -3.37 5.27 -8.26
N GLN A 32 -2.07 5.09 -8.00
CA GLN A 32 -1.02 5.83 -8.68
C GLN A 32 -0.08 4.83 -9.33
N ARG A 33 0.48 5.22 -10.48
CA ARG A 33 1.26 4.30 -11.30
C ARG A 33 2.77 4.49 -11.18
N THR A 34 3.19 5.57 -10.51
CA THR A 34 4.62 5.84 -10.31
C THR A 34 4.88 6.23 -8.86
N PRO A 35 6.11 5.95 -8.36
CA PRO A 35 6.46 6.37 -7.00
C PRO A 35 6.34 7.87 -6.78
N GLU A 36 6.70 8.68 -7.77
CA GLU A 36 6.63 10.14 -7.66
C GLU A 36 5.20 10.62 -7.50
N ALA A 37 4.27 10.08 -8.30
CA ALA A 37 2.86 10.45 -8.21
C ALA A 37 2.27 10.00 -6.87
N LEU A 38 2.65 8.81 -6.40
CA LEU A 38 2.20 8.31 -5.10
C LEU A 38 2.63 9.24 -3.98
N LEU A 39 3.91 9.60 -3.95
CA LEU A 39 4.45 10.43 -2.87
C LEU A 39 3.86 11.83 -2.91
N LYS A 40 3.61 12.38 -4.09
CA LYS A 40 2.96 13.68 -4.23
C LYS A 40 1.55 13.66 -3.64
N GLN A 41 0.76 12.65 -4.00
CA GLN A 41 -0.60 12.54 -3.48
C GLN A 41 -0.58 12.32 -1.97
N ALA A 42 0.31 11.47 -1.48
CA ALA A 42 0.41 11.20 -0.04
C ALA A 42 0.76 12.46 0.76
N ALA A 43 1.56 13.35 0.18
CA ALA A 43 1.90 14.61 0.84
C ALA A 43 0.72 15.60 0.85
N GLU A 44 -0.04 15.64 -0.25
CA GLU A 44 -1.19 16.54 -0.37
C GLU A 44 -2.40 16.07 0.42
N GLU A 45 -2.64 14.78 0.44
CA GLU A 45 -3.75 14.15 1.15
C GLU A 45 -3.23 12.91 1.88
N PRO A 46 -2.71 13.07 3.10
CA PRO A 46 -2.11 11.94 3.82
C PRO A 46 -3.07 10.76 3.96
N PRO A 47 -2.68 9.58 3.47
CA PRO A 47 -3.52 8.39 3.56
C PRO A 47 -3.37 7.70 4.91
N THR A 48 -4.30 6.79 5.22
CA THR A 48 -4.18 5.93 6.39
C THR A 48 -3.37 4.67 6.08
N CYS A 49 -3.34 4.28 4.80
CA CYS A 49 -2.63 3.07 4.36
C CYS A 49 -2.12 3.25 2.94
N VAL A 50 -0.94 2.70 2.68
CA VAL A 50 -0.37 2.65 1.33
C VAL A 50 -0.08 1.20 0.99
N LEU A 51 -0.61 0.75 -0.15
CA LEU A 51 -0.38 -0.60 -0.68
C LEU A 51 0.64 -0.47 -1.81
N ILE A 52 1.70 -1.26 -1.79
CA ILE A 52 2.81 -1.10 -2.73
C ILE A 52 3.09 -2.40 -3.48
N ASP A 53 3.02 -2.33 -4.82
CA ASP A 53 3.52 -3.37 -5.70
C ASP A 53 5.04 -3.22 -5.78
N LEU A 54 5.77 -4.19 -5.27
CA LEU A 54 7.23 -4.12 -5.21
C LEU A 54 7.90 -4.25 -6.57
N HIS A 55 7.17 -4.60 -7.62
CA HIS A 55 7.72 -4.78 -8.96
C HIS A 55 7.47 -3.59 -9.88
N ILE A 56 7.08 -2.45 -9.32
CA ILE A 56 6.94 -1.21 -10.09
C ILE A 56 8.32 -0.78 -10.61
N PRO A 57 8.44 -0.45 -11.92
CA PRO A 57 9.72 0.04 -12.44
C PRO A 57 10.14 1.34 -11.74
N GLY A 58 11.42 1.42 -11.42
CA GLY A 58 11.98 2.61 -10.79
C GLY A 58 11.71 2.73 -9.30
N LEU A 59 11.11 1.71 -8.69
CA LEU A 59 10.84 1.75 -7.25
C LEU A 59 12.12 1.60 -6.44
N VAL A 60 12.35 2.57 -5.55
CA VAL A 60 13.36 2.47 -4.50
C VAL A 60 12.58 2.43 -3.20
N ILE A 61 12.34 1.23 -2.70
CA ILE A 61 11.42 1.03 -1.57
C ILE A 61 11.88 1.77 -0.31
N GLU A 62 13.18 1.83 -0.06
CA GLU A 62 13.73 2.53 1.09
C GLU A 62 13.37 4.01 1.08
N GLU A 63 13.42 4.62 -0.10
CA GLU A 63 13.10 6.05 -0.24
C GLU A 63 11.62 6.31 -0.03
N VAL A 64 10.78 5.46 -0.62
CA VAL A 64 9.32 5.60 -0.48
C VAL A 64 8.92 5.46 0.99
N VAL A 65 9.43 4.43 1.67
CA VAL A 65 9.13 4.21 3.08
C VAL A 65 9.62 5.38 3.92
N ARG A 66 10.84 5.87 3.65
CA ARG A 66 11.40 7.00 4.40
C ARG A 66 10.50 8.23 4.29
N GLN A 67 10.05 8.57 3.09
CA GLN A 67 9.20 9.74 2.89
C GLN A 67 7.83 9.55 3.52
N LEU A 68 7.23 8.39 3.40
CA LEU A 68 5.93 8.13 4.01
C LEU A 68 6.02 8.16 5.54
N LYS A 69 7.08 7.60 6.11
CA LYS A 69 7.27 7.59 7.56
C LYS A 69 7.62 8.97 8.14
N SER A 70 8.02 9.92 7.30
CA SER A 70 8.32 11.28 7.75
C SER A 70 7.07 12.14 7.96
N GLN A 71 5.90 11.66 7.59
CA GLN A 71 4.66 12.39 7.80
C GLN A 71 4.29 12.47 9.27
N THR A 72 3.52 13.50 9.64
CA THR A 72 3.08 13.71 11.02
C THR A 72 2.32 12.50 11.53
N THR A 73 1.44 11.93 10.70
CA THR A 73 0.73 10.69 11.00
C THR A 73 1.11 9.69 9.90
N PRO A 74 2.16 8.89 10.10
CA PRO A 74 2.61 7.98 9.06
C PRO A 74 1.54 6.94 8.71
N PRO A 75 1.38 6.63 7.42
CA PRO A 75 0.43 5.60 7.03
C PRO A 75 0.96 4.21 7.35
N ARG A 76 0.04 3.24 7.43
CA ARG A 76 0.42 1.83 7.44
C ARG A 76 0.89 1.47 6.03
N ILE A 77 1.98 0.73 5.92
CA ILE A 77 2.57 0.36 4.62
C ILE A 77 2.51 -1.14 4.45
N ILE A 78 1.75 -1.60 3.45
CA ILE A 78 1.60 -3.01 3.12
C ILE A 78 2.17 -3.21 1.72
N ALA A 79 3.18 -4.05 1.59
CA ALA A 79 3.82 -4.31 0.30
C ALA A 79 3.58 -5.74 -0.13
N TYR A 80 3.55 -5.96 -1.45
CA TYR A 80 3.42 -7.31 -1.99
C TYR A 80 4.34 -7.49 -3.19
N GLY A 81 4.73 -8.72 -3.43
CA GLY A 81 5.60 -9.05 -4.55
C GLY A 81 5.56 -10.53 -4.86
N SER A 82 6.31 -10.95 -5.88
CA SER A 82 6.39 -12.35 -6.26
C SER A 82 6.97 -13.20 -5.14
N HIS A 83 6.36 -14.35 -4.87
CA HIS A 83 6.86 -15.28 -3.84
C HIS A 83 8.25 -15.81 -4.20
N ASP A 84 8.61 -15.82 -5.49
CA ASP A 84 9.92 -16.28 -5.95
C ASP A 84 11.02 -15.26 -5.73
N ASP A 85 10.66 -14.00 -5.55
CA ASP A 85 11.64 -12.92 -5.37
C ASP A 85 11.83 -12.63 -3.88
N THR A 86 12.47 -13.57 -3.20
CA THR A 86 12.68 -13.47 -1.76
C THR A 86 13.56 -12.30 -1.37
N ALA A 87 14.50 -11.92 -2.25
CA ALA A 87 15.38 -10.78 -1.98
C ALA A 87 14.60 -9.46 -1.93
N THR A 88 13.66 -9.25 -2.86
CA THR A 88 12.82 -8.05 -2.89
C THR A 88 11.90 -8.00 -1.68
N LEU A 89 11.30 -9.15 -1.32
CA LEU A 89 10.44 -9.21 -0.13
C LEU A 89 11.23 -8.88 1.14
N LYS A 90 12.43 -9.45 1.27
CA LYS A 90 13.29 -9.18 2.42
C LYS A 90 13.68 -7.71 2.49
N ARG A 91 14.05 -7.13 1.35
CA ARG A 91 14.45 -5.72 1.27
C ARG A 91 13.31 -4.80 1.73
N ALA A 92 12.08 -5.12 1.35
CA ALA A 92 10.91 -4.34 1.77
C ALA A 92 10.69 -4.42 3.29
N ARG A 93 10.88 -5.61 3.88
CA ARG A 93 10.79 -5.77 5.34
C ARG A 93 11.85 -4.94 6.04
N GLU A 94 13.07 -4.99 5.55
CA GLU A 94 14.19 -4.24 6.13
C GLU A 94 14.03 -2.74 5.97
N ALA A 95 13.34 -2.30 4.91
CA ALA A 95 13.05 -0.89 4.68
C ALA A 95 12.02 -0.33 5.67
N GLY A 96 11.27 -1.19 6.33
CA GLY A 96 10.31 -0.76 7.35
C GLY A 96 8.84 -0.83 6.93
N CYS A 97 8.51 -1.59 5.88
CA CYS A 97 7.11 -1.87 5.57
C CYS A 97 6.47 -2.61 6.75
N ASP A 98 5.24 -2.25 7.07
CA ASP A 98 4.56 -2.86 8.21
C ASP A 98 4.18 -4.31 7.96
N ARG A 99 3.81 -4.63 6.71
CA ARG A 99 3.63 -6.01 6.28
C ARG A 99 4.20 -6.18 4.89
N VAL A 100 4.75 -7.36 4.62
CA VAL A 100 5.24 -7.73 3.30
C VAL A 100 4.72 -9.12 2.99
N LEU A 101 3.97 -9.26 1.90
CA LEU A 101 3.29 -10.50 1.56
C LEU A 101 3.63 -10.94 0.15
N PRO A 102 3.72 -12.25 -0.11
CA PRO A 102 3.63 -12.74 -1.48
C PRO A 102 2.31 -12.30 -2.08
N ARG A 103 2.31 -11.99 -3.38
CA ARG A 103 1.12 -11.49 -4.07
C ARG A 103 -0.09 -12.40 -3.90
N SER A 104 0.09 -13.71 -3.97
CA SER A 104 -1.01 -14.67 -3.81
C SER A 104 -1.65 -14.59 -2.42
N GLN A 105 -0.83 -14.43 -1.40
CA GLN A 105 -1.33 -14.29 -0.03
C GLN A 105 -2.03 -12.94 0.15
N PHE A 106 -1.48 -11.88 -0.44
CA PHE A 106 -2.09 -10.56 -0.40
C PHE A 106 -3.52 -10.60 -0.95
N VAL A 107 -3.70 -11.26 -2.10
CA VAL A 107 -5.02 -11.41 -2.72
C VAL A 107 -5.99 -12.15 -1.81
N VAL A 108 -5.53 -13.22 -1.16
CA VAL A 108 -6.36 -14.02 -0.25
C VAL A 108 -6.78 -13.21 0.98
N GLU A 109 -5.86 -12.45 1.55
CA GLU A 109 -6.14 -11.68 2.77
C GLU A 109 -6.96 -10.42 2.52
N LEU A 110 -6.85 -9.86 1.31
CA LEU A 110 -7.37 -8.54 1.00
C LEU A 110 -8.84 -8.31 1.41
N PRO A 111 -9.79 -9.19 1.04
CA PRO A 111 -11.21 -8.91 1.36
C PRO A 111 -11.49 -8.80 2.86
N ALA A 112 -10.80 -9.58 3.68
CA ALA A 112 -11.01 -9.58 5.12
C ALA A 112 -10.16 -8.53 5.85
N ALA A 113 -9.00 -8.19 5.30
CA ALA A 113 -8.02 -7.36 5.99
C ALA A 113 -8.07 -5.88 5.60
N LEU A 114 -8.63 -5.56 4.43
CA LEU A 114 -8.54 -4.20 3.89
C LEU A 114 -9.13 -3.14 4.82
N ALA A 115 -10.27 -3.44 5.44
CA ALA A 115 -10.90 -2.51 6.37
C ALA A 115 -9.98 -2.19 7.56
N ASP A 116 -9.31 -3.22 8.10
CA ASP A 116 -8.37 -3.04 9.19
C ASP A 116 -7.13 -2.25 8.74
N TRP A 117 -6.64 -2.55 7.54
CA TRP A 117 -5.47 -1.85 7.01
C TRP A 117 -5.74 -0.37 6.80
N LEU A 118 -6.95 -0.02 6.36
CA LEU A 118 -7.33 1.37 6.09
C LEU A 118 -7.86 2.10 7.31
N ALA A 119 -8.11 1.40 8.41
CA ALA A 119 -8.60 2.03 9.63
C ALA A 119 -7.56 3.01 10.19
N SER A 120 -8.06 4.15 10.68
CA SER A 120 -7.17 5.12 11.31
C SER A 120 -6.51 4.50 12.55
N PRO A 121 -5.18 4.67 12.72
CA PRO A 121 -4.50 4.17 13.93
C PRO A 121 -5.14 4.69 15.22
N GLU A 122 -5.75 5.87 15.16
CA GLU A 122 -6.38 6.50 16.33
C GLU A 122 -7.65 5.80 16.78
N THR A 123 -8.26 4.98 15.90
CA THR A 123 -9.47 4.24 16.23
C THR A 123 -9.16 2.84 16.75
N SER A 124 -7.91 2.44 16.74
CA SER A 124 -7.51 1.13 17.25
C SER A 124 -7.54 1.12 18.77
N PRO A 125 -8.09 0.05 19.37
CA PRO A 125 -8.08 -0.07 20.81
C PRO A 125 -6.68 -0.16 21.39
#